data_ab7d8e3dd8cea71c0d183897c69f7b0f
#
_entry.id   ab7d8e3dd8cea71c0d183897c69f7b0f
#
_cell.length_a   1.000
_cell.length_b   1.000
_cell.length_c   1.000
_cell.angle_alpha   90.00
_cell.angle_beta   90.00
_cell.angle_gamma   90.00
#
_symmetry.space_group_name_H-M   'P 1'
#
loop_
_entity.id
_entity.type
_entity.pdbx_description
1 polymer ?
#
loop_
_entity_poly.entity_id
_entity_poly.type
_entity_poly.pdbx_seq_one_letter_code
_entity_poly.pdbx_strand_id
1 'polypeptide(L)'
;MDHGLSRRNFMKGAAGLGALTILGLTGGCEIFEATTKRIQNRPIRRNISSLAANDPIIQTYKDAVAKMKALPASDARNWTKQAQIHLNHCPHNNWFFLPWHRGYLYYFEEICRELTGNESFALPYWNWTTNRSIPAPFWGAGNPLNNTTRVATQTSQAQLSAVGPTVLDNILNEPNFLIFGSGQATSQRQNSVTGVLEGTPHNYIHGFVGGDMGNYMSPLDPVFWTHHNMIECCWVNWNLTRSHPNTNDPQWTGFTFSPDFVDRTGNPVTLKVSDTFLYPIFLYRFEECFPVRGLRERSSAELEEFAKRGAKVKLDFLDRVEVQDELTLDVGRPMTRAIPMKADLFRSALTTEQANRLLLTLGTVKPPVQSDIFVRVFVNMPDATPETPVDDPHYAGSFAFFESDHDEKHGSEQRQFIVDLTETVRHLRPKGAFRDSSQVDVQLVAVPFPDREPKAATVRVERLTLGISAPLQLE
;
A
#
# COMPACT_ATOMS: atom_id res chain seq x y z
N MET A 1 8.90 -43.29 -8.29
CA MET A 1 7.92 -42.87 -7.26
C MET A 1 8.42 -41.59 -6.67
N ASP A 2 7.92 -40.50 -7.19
CA ASP A 2 8.42 -39.16 -6.85
C ASP A 2 7.54 -38.61 -5.73
N HIS A 3 8.03 -38.68 -4.51
CA HIS A 3 7.36 -38.07 -3.37
C HIS A 3 7.68 -36.57 -3.32
N GLY A 4 7.03 -35.82 -4.21
CA GLY A 4 7.02 -34.37 -4.13
C GLY A 4 6.51 -33.89 -2.77
N LEU A 5 7.38 -33.34 -1.94
CA LEU A 5 7.00 -32.66 -0.70
C LEU A 5 5.98 -31.58 -1.01
N SER A 6 4.75 -31.73 -0.55
CA SER A 6 3.69 -30.73 -0.68
C SER A 6 4.14 -29.41 -0.07
N ARG A 7 3.81 -28.28 -0.69
CA ARG A 7 4.09 -26.91 -0.19
C ARG A 7 3.60 -26.71 1.26
N ARG A 8 2.55 -27.43 1.66
CA ARG A 8 2.02 -27.47 3.03
C ARG A 8 3.03 -28.04 4.04
N ASN A 9 3.81 -29.04 3.62
CA ASN A 9 4.88 -29.64 4.46
C ASN A 9 6.11 -28.73 4.51
N PHE A 10 6.34 -27.90 3.50
CA PHE A 10 7.40 -26.88 3.52
C PHE A 10 7.08 -25.74 4.49
N MET A 11 5.86 -25.21 4.51
CA MET A 11 5.46 -24.16 5.46
C MET A 11 5.53 -24.66 6.91
N LYS A 12 5.22 -25.94 7.15
CA LYS A 12 5.45 -26.59 8.45
C LYS A 12 6.95 -26.80 8.74
N GLY A 13 7.76 -27.05 7.71
CA GLY A 13 9.21 -27.16 7.82
C GLY A 13 9.91 -25.82 8.05
N ALA A 14 9.45 -24.74 7.41
CA ALA A 14 10.00 -23.40 7.61
C ALA A 14 9.72 -22.85 9.02
N ALA A 15 8.57 -23.15 9.61
CA ALA A 15 8.30 -22.86 11.03
C ALA A 15 9.17 -23.73 11.98
N GLY A 16 9.71 -24.87 11.49
CA GLY A 16 10.61 -25.76 12.23
C GLY A 16 12.10 -25.48 12.07
N LEU A 17 12.53 -24.62 11.13
CA LEU A 17 13.95 -24.33 10.88
C LEU A 17 14.66 -23.58 12.02
N GLY A 18 13.92 -22.96 12.92
CA GLY A 18 14.48 -22.43 14.19
C GLY A 18 14.95 -23.49 15.18
N ALA A 19 14.67 -24.78 14.94
CA ALA A 19 15.02 -25.91 15.84
C ALA A 19 16.06 -26.85 15.25
N LEU A 20 16.63 -26.58 14.06
CA LEU A 20 17.50 -27.52 13.31
C LEU A 20 19.02 -27.28 13.51
N THR A 21 19.43 -26.62 14.59
CA THR A 21 20.86 -26.45 14.93
C THR A 21 21.50 -27.62 15.65
N ILE A 22 20.78 -28.70 15.92
CA ILE A 22 21.36 -29.88 16.59
C ILE A 22 20.75 -31.16 16.02
N LEU A 23 21.20 -31.63 14.87
CA LEU A 23 21.21 -33.06 14.50
C LEU A 23 21.92 -33.28 13.15
N GLY A 24 23.12 -33.92 13.23
CA GLY A 24 23.70 -34.80 12.22
C GLY A 24 24.01 -34.29 10.80
N LEU A 25 25.21 -33.97 10.56
CA LEU A 25 26.00 -33.45 9.43
C LEU A 25 25.87 -34.07 8.00
N THR A 26 24.90 -34.89 7.67
CA THR A 26 24.80 -35.46 6.32
C THR A 26 23.52 -35.09 5.54
N GLY A 27 22.44 -34.70 6.22
CA GLY A 27 21.22 -34.19 5.57
C GLY A 27 21.16 -32.68 5.31
N GLY A 28 22.05 -31.92 5.94
CA GLY A 28 22.03 -30.46 5.92
C GLY A 28 22.38 -29.84 4.55
N CYS A 29 23.33 -30.44 3.82
CA CYS A 29 23.75 -29.93 2.52
C CYS A 29 22.66 -30.10 1.45
N GLU A 30 21.99 -31.24 1.40
CA GLU A 30 20.93 -31.50 0.40
C GLU A 30 19.71 -30.60 0.62
N ILE A 31 19.32 -30.39 1.89
CA ILE A 31 18.24 -29.48 2.23
C ILE A 31 18.62 -28.03 1.92
N PHE A 32 19.85 -27.63 2.21
CA PHE A 32 20.37 -26.30 1.91
C PHE A 32 20.45 -26.05 0.40
N GLU A 33 20.97 -27.01 -0.40
CA GLU A 33 20.99 -26.91 -1.85
C GLU A 33 19.59 -26.87 -2.46
N ALA A 34 18.67 -27.72 -2.01
CA ALA A 34 17.29 -27.72 -2.46
C ALA A 34 16.57 -26.38 -2.13
N THR A 35 16.80 -25.83 -0.94
CA THR A 35 16.26 -24.53 -0.54
C THR A 35 16.86 -23.39 -1.37
N THR A 36 18.18 -23.39 -1.57
CA THR A 36 18.88 -22.39 -2.39
C THR A 36 18.42 -22.43 -3.84
N LYS A 37 18.32 -23.62 -4.43
CA LYS A 37 17.82 -23.82 -5.80
C LYS A 37 16.37 -23.36 -5.94
N ARG A 38 15.54 -23.57 -4.93
CA ARG A 38 14.15 -23.13 -4.91
C ARG A 38 14.06 -21.60 -4.81
N ILE A 39 14.86 -20.94 -3.98
CA ILE A 39 14.94 -19.48 -3.87
C ILE A 39 15.37 -18.87 -5.20
N GLN A 40 16.35 -19.44 -5.87
CA GLN A 40 16.82 -18.97 -7.18
C GLN A 40 15.76 -19.11 -8.28
N ASN A 41 14.95 -20.16 -8.25
CA ASN A 41 13.94 -20.50 -9.26
C ASN A 41 12.52 -19.99 -8.91
N ARG A 42 12.36 -19.16 -7.88
CA ARG A 42 11.03 -18.62 -7.55
C ARG A 42 10.50 -17.74 -8.68
N PRO A 43 9.16 -17.78 -8.95
CA PRO A 43 8.55 -16.99 -10.01
C PRO A 43 8.83 -15.49 -9.87
N ILE A 44 8.98 -14.81 -11.02
CA ILE A 44 9.29 -13.37 -11.07
C ILE A 44 8.03 -12.61 -11.43
N ARG A 45 7.59 -11.74 -10.55
CA ARG A 45 6.54 -10.76 -10.80
C ARG A 45 7.11 -9.61 -11.61
N ARG A 46 6.64 -9.46 -12.86
CA ARG A 46 7.18 -8.52 -13.84
C ARG A 46 6.25 -7.34 -14.06
N ASN A 47 6.80 -6.21 -14.47
CA ASN A 47 6.00 -5.05 -14.85
C ASN A 47 5.21 -5.35 -16.13
N ILE A 48 3.88 -5.36 -16.05
CA ILE A 48 3.00 -5.69 -17.18
C ILE A 48 3.19 -4.74 -18.35
N SER A 49 3.58 -3.48 -18.10
CA SER A 49 3.79 -2.47 -19.14
C SER A 49 5.06 -2.70 -19.97
N SER A 50 6.00 -3.51 -19.48
CA SER A 50 7.23 -3.88 -20.19
C SER A 50 7.09 -5.18 -21.00
N LEU A 51 5.95 -5.89 -20.87
CA LEU A 51 5.72 -7.16 -21.53
C LEU A 51 5.17 -6.95 -22.96
N ALA A 52 5.62 -7.79 -23.89
CA ALA A 52 5.02 -7.82 -25.23
C ALA A 52 3.55 -8.26 -25.15
N ALA A 53 2.72 -7.82 -26.07
CA ALA A 53 1.28 -8.12 -26.06
C ALA A 53 0.96 -9.63 -26.09
N ASN A 54 1.86 -10.45 -26.64
CA ASN A 54 1.77 -11.91 -26.71
C ASN A 54 2.63 -12.61 -25.65
N ASP A 55 3.14 -11.90 -24.65
CA ASP A 55 3.93 -12.49 -23.57
C ASP A 55 3.14 -13.58 -22.85
N PRO A 56 3.75 -14.74 -22.57
CA PRO A 56 3.08 -15.85 -21.89
C PRO A 56 2.46 -15.49 -20.54
N ILE A 57 3.02 -14.53 -19.81
CA ILE A 57 2.44 -14.05 -18.55
C ILE A 57 1.08 -13.39 -18.80
N ILE A 58 0.98 -12.52 -19.82
CA ILE A 58 -0.27 -11.84 -20.17
C ILE A 58 -1.30 -12.86 -20.65
N GLN A 59 -0.88 -13.84 -21.49
CA GLN A 59 -1.80 -14.87 -21.99
C GLN A 59 -2.30 -15.78 -20.85
N THR A 60 -1.42 -16.18 -19.95
CA THR A 60 -1.80 -16.97 -18.76
C THR A 60 -2.76 -16.20 -17.86
N TYR A 61 -2.54 -14.89 -17.67
CA TYR A 61 -3.44 -14.06 -16.88
C TYR A 61 -4.83 -13.95 -17.52
N LYS A 62 -4.91 -13.73 -18.84
CA LYS A 62 -6.17 -13.73 -19.59
C LYS A 62 -6.91 -15.06 -19.47
N ASP A 63 -6.20 -16.18 -19.65
CA ASP A 63 -6.76 -17.52 -19.53
C ASP A 63 -7.29 -17.81 -18.11
N ALA A 64 -6.52 -17.44 -17.08
CA ALA A 64 -6.93 -17.61 -15.69
C ALA A 64 -8.23 -16.83 -15.40
N VAL A 65 -8.29 -15.54 -15.76
CA VAL A 65 -9.48 -14.71 -15.54
C VAL A 65 -10.68 -15.23 -16.32
N ALA A 66 -10.51 -15.64 -17.57
CA ALA A 66 -11.57 -16.25 -18.37
C ALA A 66 -12.13 -17.52 -17.71
N LYS A 67 -11.24 -18.43 -17.25
CA LYS A 67 -11.61 -19.66 -16.55
C LYS A 67 -12.31 -19.37 -15.23
N MET A 68 -11.81 -18.43 -14.42
CA MET A 68 -12.46 -18.04 -13.16
C MET A 68 -13.88 -17.48 -13.39
N LYS A 69 -14.08 -16.66 -14.44
CA LYS A 69 -15.40 -16.13 -14.83
C LYS A 69 -16.34 -17.25 -15.30
N ALA A 70 -15.81 -18.34 -15.86
CA ALA A 70 -16.59 -19.49 -16.34
C ALA A 70 -16.90 -20.54 -15.25
N LEU A 71 -16.24 -20.49 -14.10
CA LEU A 71 -16.55 -21.41 -12.98
C LEU A 71 -17.97 -21.22 -12.49
N PRO A 72 -18.66 -22.28 -12.01
CA PRO A 72 -19.94 -22.17 -11.35
C PRO A 72 -19.91 -21.17 -10.18
N ALA A 73 -21.02 -20.48 -9.92
CA ALA A 73 -21.13 -19.55 -8.79
C ALA A 73 -20.95 -20.22 -7.41
N SER A 74 -21.08 -21.56 -7.35
CA SER A 74 -20.79 -22.37 -6.15
C SER A 74 -19.30 -22.65 -5.93
N ASP A 75 -18.45 -22.51 -6.95
CA ASP A 75 -17.02 -22.69 -6.79
C ASP A 75 -16.41 -21.45 -6.09
N ALA A 76 -15.69 -21.67 -4.99
CA ALA A 76 -15.09 -20.61 -4.22
C ALA A 76 -14.00 -19.82 -4.99
N ARG A 77 -13.46 -20.39 -6.08
CA ARG A 77 -12.48 -19.75 -6.98
C ARG A 77 -13.14 -18.90 -8.08
N ASN A 78 -14.49 -18.90 -8.18
CA ASN A 78 -15.21 -18.10 -9.14
C ASN A 78 -14.84 -16.62 -9.02
N TRP A 79 -14.78 -15.89 -10.14
CA TRP A 79 -14.36 -14.50 -10.22
C TRP A 79 -15.10 -13.58 -9.24
N THR A 80 -16.42 -13.70 -9.20
CA THR A 80 -17.26 -12.90 -8.28
C THR A 80 -17.02 -13.31 -6.82
N LYS A 81 -16.76 -14.60 -6.54
CA LYS A 81 -16.42 -15.06 -5.20
C LYS A 81 -15.11 -14.48 -4.71
N GLN A 82 -14.12 -14.37 -5.59
CA GLN A 82 -12.87 -13.69 -5.23
C GLN A 82 -13.11 -12.22 -4.87
N ALA A 83 -13.92 -11.48 -5.62
CA ALA A 83 -14.28 -10.11 -5.26
C ALA A 83 -15.09 -10.03 -3.94
N GLN A 84 -15.95 -10.99 -3.67
CA GLN A 84 -16.68 -11.07 -2.38
C GLN A 84 -15.76 -11.30 -1.18
N ILE A 85 -14.62 -11.96 -1.34
CA ILE A 85 -13.60 -12.06 -0.29
C ILE A 85 -13.13 -10.65 0.13
N HIS A 86 -12.83 -9.81 -0.83
CA HIS A 86 -12.44 -8.42 -0.57
C HIS A 86 -13.58 -7.63 0.08
N LEU A 87 -14.79 -7.69 -0.46
CA LEU A 87 -15.95 -7.02 0.12
C LEU A 87 -16.18 -7.40 1.59
N ASN A 88 -16.03 -8.67 1.94
CA ASN A 88 -16.40 -9.17 3.25
C ASN A 88 -15.27 -9.10 4.29
N HIS A 89 -14.01 -9.12 3.88
CA HIS A 89 -12.89 -9.39 4.77
C HIS A 89 -11.76 -8.36 4.71
N CYS A 90 -11.60 -7.59 3.61
CA CYS A 90 -10.41 -6.76 3.47
C CYS A 90 -10.31 -5.65 4.54
N PRO A 91 -9.16 -5.50 5.19
CA PRO A 91 -8.87 -4.37 6.05
C PRO A 91 -8.41 -3.18 5.23
N HIS A 92 -8.92 -2.00 5.56
CA HIS A 92 -8.44 -0.71 5.10
C HIS A 92 -8.29 0.24 6.29
N ASN A 93 -7.49 1.29 6.13
CA ASN A 93 -7.22 2.31 7.13
C ASN A 93 -6.65 1.76 8.45
N ASN A 94 -5.92 0.65 8.40
CA ASN A 94 -5.24 0.08 9.55
C ASN A 94 -4.08 -0.84 9.13
N TRP A 95 -3.24 -1.22 10.09
CA TRP A 95 -2.01 -1.99 9.89
C TRP A 95 -2.17 -3.41 9.33
N PHE A 96 -3.40 -3.95 9.25
CA PHE A 96 -3.64 -5.25 8.63
C PHE A 96 -3.78 -5.16 7.10
N PHE A 97 -3.87 -3.97 6.54
CA PHE A 97 -3.97 -3.72 5.09
C PHE A 97 -2.90 -4.48 4.29
N LEU A 98 -1.63 -4.28 4.60
CA LEU A 98 -0.52 -4.86 3.83
C LEU A 98 -0.46 -6.40 3.93
N PRO A 99 -0.43 -7.03 5.13
CA PRO A 99 -0.31 -8.48 5.23
C PRO A 99 -1.54 -9.23 4.69
N TRP A 100 -2.74 -8.65 4.79
CA TRP A 100 -3.94 -9.24 4.23
C TRP A 100 -3.88 -9.28 2.69
N HIS A 101 -3.56 -8.15 2.05
CA HIS A 101 -3.47 -8.08 0.59
C HIS A 101 -2.31 -8.93 0.04
N ARG A 102 -1.19 -9.06 0.77
CA ARG A 102 -0.12 -10.02 0.42
C ARG A 102 -0.64 -11.45 0.36
N GLY A 103 -1.41 -11.87 1.37
CA GLY A 103 -2.06 -13.18 1.39
C GLY A 103 -3.04 -13.35 0.23
N TYR A 104 -3.87 -12.35 -0.01
CA TYR A 104 -4.88 -12.35 -1.06
C TYR A 104 -4.28 -12.49 -2.46
N LEU A 105 -3.21 -11.72 -2.76
CA LEU A 105 -2.44 -11.84 -4.00
C LEU A 105 -1.81 -13.22 -4.16
N TYR A 106 -1.26 -13.78 -3.10
CA TYR A 106 -0.64 -15.11 -3.14
C TYR A 106 -1.64 -16.21 -3.47
N TYR A 107 -2.77 -16.26 -2.78
CA TYR A 107 -3.78 -17.27 -3.03
C TYR A 107 -4.43 -17.11 -4.41
N PHE A 108 -4.67 -15.89 -4.84
CA PHE A 108 -5.13 -15.62 -6.21
C PHE A 108 -4.14 -16.12 -7.27
N GLU A 109 -2.85 -15.88 -7.09
CA GLU A 109 -1.79 -16.37 -7.98
C GLU A 109 -1.75 -17.91 -8.03
N GLU A 110 -1.93 -18.58 -6.87
CA GLU A 110 -2.03 -20.03 -6.79
C GLU A 110 -3.26 -20.59 -7.53
N ILE A 111 -4.42 -19.90 -7.43
CA ILE A 111 -5.62 -20.27 -8.20
C ILE A 111 -5.37 -20.11 -9.70
N CYS A 112 -4.71 -19.03 -10.12
CA CYS A 112 -4.34 -18.85 -11.54
C CYS A 112 -3.46 -19.99 -12.05
N ARG A 113 -2.45 -20.42 -11.28
CA ARG A 113 -1.60 -21.56 -11.62
C ARG A 113 -2.40 -22.85 -11.79
N GLU A 114 -3.27 -23.14 -10.83
CA GLU A 114 -4.11 -24.34 -10.86
C GLU A 114 -5.01 -24.38 -12.09
N LEU A 115 -5.74 -23.31 -12.33
CA LEU A 115 -6.71 -23.25 -13.43
C LEU A 115 -6.05 -23.29 -14.81
N THR A 116 -4.84 -22.77 -14.94
CA THR A 116 -4.12 -22.70 -16.23
C THR A 116 -3.14 -23.85 -16.43
N GLY A 117 -2.78 -24.58 -15.37
CA GLY A 117 -1.71 -25.58 -15.37
C GLY A 117 -0.31 -24.98 -15.51
N ASN A 118 -0.15 -23.65 -15.40
CA ASN A 118 1.13 -22.97 -15.53
C ASN A 118 1.74 -22.70 -14.13
N GLU A 119 2.49 -23.64 -13.59
CA GLU A 119 3.14 -23.53 -12.28
C GLU A 119 4.21 -22.43 -12.22
N SER A 120 4.69 -21.95 -13.35
CA SER A 120 5.68 -20.87 -13.42
C SER A 120 5.06 -19.46 -13.44
N PHE A 121 3.73 -19.36 -13.52
CA PHE A 121 3.03 -18.09 -13.56
C PHE A 121 3.31 -17.28 -12.30
N ALA A 122 3.65 -16.02 -12.49
CA ALA A 122 3.65 -15.00 -11.45
C ALA A 122 2.78 -13.82 -11.88
N LEU A 123 1.96 -13.35 -10.98
CA LEU A 123 1.06 -12.24 -11.22
C LEU A 123 1.89 -10.98 -11.60
N PRO A 124 1.66 -10.35 -12.75
CA PRO A 124 2.39 -9.12 -13.08
C PRO A 124 1.95 -7.95 -12.20
N TYR A 125 2.76 -6.90 -12.10
CA TYR A 125 2.40 -5.66 -11.45
C TYR A 125 2.30 -4.50 -12.46
N TRP A 126 1.49 -3.52 -12.16
CA TRP A 126 1.41 -2.27 -12.92
C TRP A 126 2.24 -1.18 -12.24
N ASN A 127 3.41 -0.87 -12.81
CA ASN A 127 4.22 0.25 -12.32
C ASN A 127 3.64 1.58 -12.81
N TRP A 128 2.65 2.08 -12.10
CA TRP A 128 1.99 3.33 -12.38
C TRP A 128 2.87 4.58 -12.14
N THR A 129 4.06 4.43 -11.55
CA THR A 129 5.04 5.53 -11.46
C THR A 129 5.70 5.80 -12.80
N THR A 130 6.03 4.75 -13.54
CA THR A 130 6.69 4.83 -14.85
C THR A 130 5.70 4.79 -16.02
N ASN A 131 4.59 4.09 -15.86
CA ASN A 131 3.50 4.04 -16.84
C ASN A 131 2.18 4.45 -16.16
N ARG A 132 1.81 5.72 -16.31
CA ARG A 132 0.68 6.35 -15.62
C ARG A 132 -0.69 6.05 -16.22
N SER A 133 -0.74 5.43 -17.39
CA SER A 133 -2.01 4.97 -18.02
C SER A 133 -2.26 3.50 -17.69
N ILE A 134 -3.53 3.09 -17.65
CA ILE A 134 -3.89 1.68 -17.52
C ILE A 134 -3.24 0.90 -18.68
N PRO A 135 -2.46 -0.17 -18.40
CA PRO A 135 -1.69 -0.87 -19.41
C PRO A 135 -2.54 -1.44 -20.55
N ALA A 136 -1.98 -1.43 -21.76
CA ALA A 136 -2.65 -1.89 -22.97
C ALA A 136 -3.32 -3.28 -22.88
N PRO A 137 -2.76 -4.29 -22.17
CA PRO A 137 -3.40 -5.59 -22.01
C PRO A 137 -4.79 -5.58 -21.36
N PHE A 138 -5.18 -4.49 -20.71
CA PHE A 138 -6.47 -4.38 -20.02
C PHE A 138 -7.60 -3.81 -20.89
N TRP A 139 -7.35 -3.55 -22.15
CA TRP A 139 -8.31 -2.97 -23.07
C TRP A 139 -8.70 -3.92 -24.21
N GLY A 140 -9.85 -3.67 -24.82
CA GLY A 140 -10.34 -4.33 -26.00
C GLY A 140 -11.59 -5.17 -25.77
N ALA A 141 -12.51 -5.15 -26.76
CA ALA A 141 -13.73 -5.95 -26.75
C ALA A 141 -13.40 -7.47 -26.71
N GLY A 142 -14.13 -8.22 -25.89
CA GLY A 142 -13.92 -9.66 -25.74
C GLY A 142 -12.66 -10.05 -24.96
N ASN A 143 -11.85 -9.11 -24.52
CA ASN A 143 -10.67 -9.38 -23.70
C ASN A 143 -11.10 -9.68 -22.25
N PRO A 144 -10.72 -10.83 -21.67
CA PRO A 144 -11.08 -11.17 -20.28
C PRO A 144 -10.59 -10.16 -19.24
N LEU A 145 -9.52 -9.41 -19.54
CA LEU A 145 -8.97 -8.38 -18.64
C LEU A 145 -9.64 -7.01 -18.83
N ASN A 146 -10.52 -6.85 -19.83
CA ASN A 146 -11.26 -5.61 -19.99
C ASN A 146 -12.38 -5.50 -18.95
N ASN A 147 -12.55 -4.30 -18.40
CA ASN A 147 -13.69 -3.95 -17.57
C ASN A 147 -14.30 -2.64 -18.14
N THR A 148 -15.61 -2.66 -18.41
CA THR A 148 -16.32 -1.54 -19.03
C THR A 148 -16.85 -0.53 -18.02
N THR A 149 -16.72 -0.78 -16.73
CA THR A 149 -17.18 0.14 -15.68
C THR A 149 -16.16 1.26 -15.41
N ARG A 150 -14.91 1.12 -15.86
CA ARG A 150 -13.84 2.11 -15.66
C ARG A 150 -14.26 3.49 -16.13
N VAL A 151 -13.95 4.49 -15.34
CA VAL A 151 -14.12 5.91 -15.70
C VAL A 151 -12.89 6.41 -16.45
N ALA A 152 -11.67 6.01 -16.01
CA ALA A 152 -10.47 6.30 -16.77
C ALA A 152 -10.51 5.65 -18.16
N THR A 153 -10.03 6.40 -19.13
CA THR A 153 -9.89 5.95 -20.53
C THR A 153 -8.49 5.40 -20.81
N GLN A 154 -8.28 4.86 -22.00
CA GLN A 154 -6.97 4.34 -22.40
C GLN A 154 -5.88 5.43 -22.44
N THR A 155 -6.27 6.69 -22.59
CA THR A 155 -5.36 7.84 -22.68
C THR A 155 -5.24 8.61 -21.36
N SER A 156 -6.09 8.36 -20.39
CA SER A 156 -6.03 8.98 -19.07
C SER A 156 -4.70 8.66 -18.39
N GLN A 157 -4.12 9.63 -17.69
CA GLN A 157 -2.85 9.48 -16.99
C GLN A 157 -2.99 9.86 -15.53
N ALA A 158 -2.60 8.96 -14.63
CA ALA A 158 -2.51 9.26 -13.21
C ALA A 158 -1.57 10.45 -12.95
N GLN A 159 -1.90 11.29 -11.99
CA GLN A 159 -1.16 12.52 -11.72
C GLN A 159 0.15 12.25 -10.96
N LEU A 160 1.22 12.92 -11.35
CA LEU A 160 2.54 12.80 -10.69
C LEU A 160 2.51 13.17 -9.21
N SER A 161 1.57 14.04 -8.81
CA SER A 161 1.36 14.43 -7.41
C SER A 161 0.84 13.30 -6.50
N ALA A 162 0.43 12.17 -7.07
CA ALA A 162 -0.02 11.02 -6.29
C ALA A 162 0.83 9.76 -6.54
N VAL A 163 1.38 9.61 -7.76
CA VAL A 163 2.09 8.38 -8.15
C VAL A 163 3.50 8.62 -8.69
N GLY A 164 3.96 9.88 -8.73
CA GLY A 164 5.26 10.23 -9.30
C GLY A 164 6.45 9.72 -8.49
N PRO A 165 7.65 9.67 -9.10
CA PRO A 165 8.86 9.14 -8.44
C PRO A 165 9.19 9.84 -7.12
N THR A 166 9.07 11.17 -7.06
CA THR A 166 9.33 11.95 -5.84
C THR A 166 8.37 11.58 -4.71
N VAL A 167 7.07 11.43 -5.03
CA VAL A 167 6.06 11.04 -4.04
C VAL A 167 6.36 9.65 -3.49
N LEU A 168 6.68 8.71 -4.38
CA LEU A 168 7.00 7.35 -3.98
C LEU A 168 8.29 7.25 -3.19
N ASP A 169 9.30 8.04 -3.54
CA ASP A 169 10.56 8.05 -2.81
C ASP A 169 10.37 8.56 -1.38
N ASN A 170 9.58 9.62 -1.19
CA ASN A 170 9.20 10.12 0.12
C ASN A 170 8.45 9.06 0.96
N ILE A 171 7.47 8.36 0.36
CA ILE A 171 6.72 7.28 1.02
C ILE A 171 7.66 6.13 1.40
N LEU A 172 8.53 5.71 0.50
CA LEU A 172 9.43 4.59 0.72
C LEU A 172 10.58 4.92 1.70
N ASN A 173 10.88 6.19 1.92
CA ASN A 173 11.85 6.66 2.93
C ASN A 173 11.22 6.84 4.33
N GLU A 174 9.90 6.70 4.48
CA GLU A 174 9.22 6.74 5.77
C GLU A 174 9.65 5.55 6.64
N PRO A 175 10.43 5.72 7.71
CA PRO A 175 10.96 4.59 8.48
C PRO A 175 9.95 3.97 9.46
N ASN A 176 8.89 4.70 9.82
CA ASN A 176 7.91 4.24 10.80
C ASN A 176 6.79 3.44 10.12
N PHE A 177 6.66 2.16 10.49
CA PHE A 177 5.64 1.27 9.93
C PHE A 177 4.21 1.81 10.11
N LEU A 178 3.90 2.47 11.25
CA LEU A 178 2.55 2.98 11.52
C LEU A 178 2.19 4.21 10.66
N ILE A 179 3.20 4.92 10.16
CA ILE A 179 3.00 6.02 9.19
C ILE A 179 2.99 5.46 7.77
N PHE A 180 3.88 4.51 7.47
CA PHE A 180 3.97 3.88 6.15
C PHE A 180 2.76 2.98 5.84
N GLY A 181 2.45 2.01 6.74
CA GLY A 181 1.54 0.88 6.55
C GLY A 181 0.23 0.98 7.35
N SER A 182 -0.14 2.17 7.79
CA SER A 182 -1.35 2.49 8.56
C SER A 182 -1.28 2.15 10.07
N GLY A 183 -2.14 2.80 10.85
CA GLY A 183 -2.11 2.80 12.30
C GLY A 183 -2.63 1.50 12.93
N GLN A 184 -2.38 1.36 14.24
CA GLN A 184 -2.77 0.19 15.04
C GLN A 184 -4.28 -0.01 15.06
N ALA A 185 -4.70 -1.27 15.01
CA ALA A 185 -6.08 -1.72 15.18
C ALA A 185 -6.11 -3.06 15.95
N THR A 186 -7.19 -3.31 16.66
CA THR A 186 -7.39 -4.56 17.42
C THR A 186 -8.23 -5.57 16.63
N SER A 187 -8.89 -5.13 15.58
CA SER A 187 -9.65 -6.00 14.67
C SER A 187 -9.45 -5.58 13.22
N GLN A 188 -9.69 -6.52 12.31
CA GLN A 188 -9.43 -6.39 10.87
C GLN A 188 -10.17 -5.21 10.23
N ARG A 189 -11.39 -4.91 10.69
CA ARG A 189 -12.28 -3.88 10.12
C ARG A 189 -12.33 -2.59 10.95
N GLN A 190 -11.48 -2.46 11.95
CA GLN A 190 -11.41 -1.25 12.75
C GLN A 190 -10.65 -0.16 11.99
N ASN A 191 -11.27 1.01 11.83
CA ASN A 191 -10.61 2.18 11.28
C ASN A 191 -9.55 2.72 12.26
N SER A 192 -8.44 3.15 11.70
CA SER A 192 -7.35 3.82 12.39
C SER A 192 -6.82 4.95 11.51
N VAL A 193 -5.58 5.38 11.69
CA VAL A 193 -4.94 6.38 10.85
C VAL A 193 -4.47 5.73 9.56
N THR A 194 -4.94 6.20 8.42
CA THR A 194 -4.50 5.73 7.10
C THR A 194 -3.06 6.15 6.85
N GLY A 195 -2.19 5.18 6.60
CA GLY A 195 -0.78 5.40 6.32
C GLY A 195 -0.54 5.97 4.92
N VAL A 196 0.67 6.48 4.69
CA VAL A 196 0.99 7.22 3.47
C VAL A 196 0.96 6.35 2.20
N LEU A 197 1.27 5.05 2.28
CA LEU A 197 1.19 4.14 1.14
C LEU A 197 -0.26 3.84 0.75
N GLU A 198 -1.12 3.62 1.73
CA GLU A 198 -2.55 3.39 1.48
C GLU A 198 -3.24 4.69 1.08
N GLY A 199 -3.01 5.79 1.81
CA GLY A 199 -3.71 7.06 1.63
C GLY A 199 -3.39 7.75 0.31
N THR A 200 -2.20 7.57 -0.25
CA THR A 200 -1.80 8.28 -1.48
C THR A 200 -1.86 7.37 -2.70
N PRO A 201 -0.86 6.52 -3.03
CA PRO A 201 -0.92 5.84 -4.32
C PRO A 201 -2.03 4.81 -4.39
N HIS A 202 -2.31 4.07 -3.30
CA HIS A 202 -3.33 3.03 -3.34
C HIS A 202 -4.73 3.64 -3.57
N ASN A 203 -5.20 4.50 -2.66
CA ASN A 203 -6.53 5.10 -2.76
C ASN A 203 -6.67 5.93 -4.04
N TYR A 204 -5.58 6.65 -4.41
CA TYR A 204 -5.57 7.46 -5.62
C TYR A 204 -5.82 6.61 -6.88
N ILE A 205 -5.12 5.47 -7.03
CA ILE A 205 -5.29 4.61 -8.22
C ILE A 205 -6.69 4.01 -8.27
N HIS A 206 -7.25 3.61 -7.13
CA HIS A 206 -8.63 3.16 -7.06
C HIS A 206 -9.61 4.24 -7.58
N GLY A 207 -9.49 5.46 -7.07
CA GLY A 207 -10.28 6.60 -7.50
C GLY A 207 -10.02 6.96 -8.96
N PHE A 208 -8.76 7.01 -9.41
CA PHE A 208 -8.37 7.32 -10.80
C PHE A 208 -9.01 6.36 -11.82
N VAL A 209 -8.95 5.04 -11.57
CA VAL A 209 -9.56 4.05 -12.47
C VAL A 209 -11.08 4.15 -12.42
N GLY A 210 -11.66 4.29 -11.23
CA GLY A 210 -13.09 4.40 -11.01
C GLY A 210 -13.89 3.14 -11.36
N GLY A 211 -15.19 3.26 -11.43
CA GLY A 211 -16.08 2.11 -11.65
C GLY A 211 -15.96 1.06 -10.53
N ASP A 212 -15.80 -0.22 -10.88
CA ASP A 212 -15.62 -1.28 -9.89
C ASP A 212 -14.41 -1.02 -8.98
N MET A 213 -13.34 -0.40 -9.51
CA MET A 213 -12.16 -0.05 -8.72
C MET A 213 -12.45 0.97 -7.59
N GLY A 214 -13.53 1.73 -7.67
CA GLY A 214 -13.89 2.74 -6.67
C GLY A 214 -14.59 2.19 -5.41
N ASN A 215 -14.76 0.87 -5.25
CA ASN A 215 -15.49 0.27 -4.13
C ASN A 215 -14.92 -1.08 -3.69
N TYR A 216 -15.49 -1.69 -2.66
CA TYR A 216 -15.04 -2.97 -2.10
C TYR A 216 -15.19 -4.18 -3.05
N MET A 217 -15.94 -4.06 -4.16
CA MET A 217 -15.97 -5.07 -5.22
C MET A 217 -14.88 -4.85 -6.29
N SER A 218 -13.92 -3.98 -6.02
CA SER A 218 -12.80 -3.62 -6.91
C SER A 218 -12.05 -4.79 -7.56
N PRO A 219 -11.95 -6.01 -6.95
CA PRO A 219 -11.35 -7.17 -7.62
C PRO A 219 -12.13 -7.69 -8.82
N LEU A 220 -13.35 -7.21 -9.08
CA LEU A 220 -14.06 -7.44 -10.35
C LEU A 220 -13.34 -6.83 -11.54
N ASP A 221 -12.55 -5.79 -11.33
CA ASP A 221 -11.66 -5.26 -12.35
C ASP A 221 -10.30 -5.97 -12.29
N PRO A 222 -9.86 -6.65 -13.37
CA PRO A 222 -8.56 -7.31 -13.37
C PRO A 222 -7.35 -6.39 -13.12
N VAL A 223 -7.49 -5.07 -13.32
CA VAL A 223 -6.46 -4.08 -12.97
C VAL A 223 -6.15 -4.08 -11.47
N PHE A 224 -7.14 -4.36 -10.61
CA PHE A 224 -7.00 -4.45 -9.16
C PHE A 224 -5.77 -5.30 -8.76
N TRP A 225 -5.66 -6.49 -9.31
CA TRP A 225 -4.63 -7.45 -8.93
C TRP A 225 -3.22 -6.97 -9.28
N THR A 226 -3.07 -6.28 -10.41
CA THR A 226 -1.77 -5.71 -10.81
C THR A 226 -1.44 -4.42 -10.06
N HIS A 227 -2.46 -3.64 -9.68
CA HIS A 227 -2.31 -2.49 -8.81
C HIS A 227 -1.85 -2.91 -7.41
N HIS A 228 -2.57 -3.83 -6.76
CA HIS A 228 -2.18 -4.33 -5.45
C HIS A 228 -0.82 -5.04 -5.46
N ASN A 229 -0.46 -5.67 -6.58
CA ASN A 229 0.86 -6.24 -6.72
C ASN A 229 1.98 -5.18 -6.83
N MET A 230 1.66 -3.97 -7.30
CA MET A 230 2.56 -2.81 -7.19
C MET A 230 2.66 -2.29 -5.76
N ILE A 231 1.55 -2.26 -5.00
CA ILE A 231 1.57 -1.92 -3.56
C ILE A 231 2.43 -2.95 -2.79
N GLU A 232 2.28 -4.24 -3.09
CA GLU A 232 3.14 -5.28 -2.54
C GLU A 232 4.63 -5.05 -2.88
N CYS A 233 4.92 -4.64 -4.12
CA CYS A 233 6.27 -4.28 -4.53
C CYS A 233 6.83 -3.10 -3.73
N CYS A 234 6.02 -2.08 -3.45
CA CYS A 234 6.38 -0.97 -2.58
C CYS A 234 6.74 -1.46 -1.17
N TRP A 235 5.92 -2.34 -0.59
CA TRP A 235 6.21 -2.89 0.74
C TRP A 235 7.46 -3.75 0.77
N VAL A 236 7.69 -4.59 -0.23
CA VAL A 236 8.94 -5.37 -0.37
C VAL A 236 10.15 -4.45 -0.49
N ASN A 237 10.07 -3.40 -1.30
CA ASN A 237 11.15 -2.42 -1.43
C ASN A 237 11.41 -1.70 -0.11
N TRP A 238 10.38 -1.18 0.55
CA TRP A 238 10.47 -0.50 1.83
C TRP A 238 11.11 -1.40 2.91
N ASN A 239 10.61 -2.62 3.06
CA ASN A 239 11.05 -3.55 4.09
C ASN A 239 12.41 -4.18 3.78
N LEU A 240 12.52 -4.91 2.65
CA LEU A 240 13.69 -5.74 2.38
C LEU A 240 14.82 -4.97 1.70
N THR A 241 14.52 -3.99 0.84
CA THR A 241 15.54 -3.26 0.09
C THR A 241 16.05 -2.06 0.89
N ARG A 242 15.14 -1.23 1.43
CA ARG A 242 15.51 -0.04 2.22
C ARG A 242 15.75 -0.33 3.71
N SER A 243 15.47 -1.57 4.13
CA SER A 243 15.76 -2.04 5.49
C SER A 243 14.96 -1.36 6.59
N HIS A 244 13.73 -0.96 6.28
CA HIS A 244 12.81 -0.50 7.29
C HIS A 244 12.08 -1.70 7.93
N PRO A 245 12.17 -1.89 9.25
CA PRO A 245 11.59 -3.05 9.91
C PRO A 245 10.06 -2.93 9.99
N ASN A 246 9.36 -4.05 9.80
CA ASN A 246 7.96 -4.15 10.18
C ASN A 246 7.82 -4.00 11.70
N THR A 247 6.60 -3.73 12.17
CA THR A 247 6.35 -3.79 13.63
C THR A 247 6.49 -5.23 14.14
N ASN A 248 7.01 -5.40 15.36
CA ASN A 248 7.03 -6.68 16.07
C ASN A 248 5.93 -6.78 17.14
N ASP A 249 4.94 -5.87 17.11
CA ASP A 249 3.82 -5.89 18.04
C ASP A 249 3.10 -7.25 18.01
N PRO A 250 2.95 -7.94 19.17
CA PRO A 250 2.31 -9.25 19.22
C PRO A 250 0.86 -9.25 18.75
N GLN A 251 0.13 -8.13 18.89
CA GLN A 251 -1.24 -8.02 18.38
C GLN A 251 -1.27 -8.05 16.84
N TRP A 252 -0.26 -7.52 16.18
CA TRP A 252 -0.13 -7.55 14.74
C TRP A 252 0.48 -8.87 14.24
N THR A 253 1.64 -9.26 14.75
CA THR A 253 2.35 -10.47 14.31
C THR A 253 1.59 -11.76 14.62
N GLY A 254 0.84 -11.77 15.72
CA GLY A 254 0.02 -12.89 16.18
C GLY A 254 -1.37 -12.95 15.54
N PHE A 255 -1.83 -11.90 14.90
CA PHE A 255 -3.17 -11.85 14.31
C PHE A 255 -3.36 -12.90 13.21
N THR A 256 -4.57 -13.43 13.12
CA THR A 256 -4.91 -14.50 12.18
C THR A 256 -6.17 -14.13 11.40
N PHE A 257 -6.05 -14.07 10.07
CA PHE A 257 -7.16 -13.95 9.14
C PHE A 257 -7.82 -15.34 9.00
N SER A 258 -9.11 -15.49 9.38
CA SER A 258 -9.69 -16.84 9.46
C SER A 258 -11.23 -16.87 9.31
N PRO A 259 -11.76 -17.64 8.33
CA PRO A 259 -11.11 -18.03 7.06
C PRO A 259 -11.41 -16.97 6.00
N ASP A 260 -10.44 -16.12 5.68
CA ASP A 260 -10.64 -15.03 4.73
C ASP A 260 -10.43 -15.47 3.28
N PHE A 261 -9.56 -16.45 3.05
CA PHE A 261 -9.10 -16.83 1.71
C PHE A 261 -9.47 -18.28 1.37
N VAL A 262 -9.29 -18.65 0.11
CA VAL A 262 -9.34 -20.02 -0.35
C VAL A 262 -8.04 -20.43 -1.03
N ASP A 263 -7.65 -21.68 -0.89
CA ASP A 263 -6.47 -22.24 -1.56
C ASP A 263 -6.73 -22.49 -3.07
N ARG A 264 -5.70 -22.94 -3.78
CA ARG A 264 -5.77 -23.25 -5.22
C ARG A 264 -6.87 -24.23 -5.60
N THR A 265 -7.35 -25.06 -4.67
CA THR A 265 -8.42 -26.05 -4.88
C THR A 265 -9.79 -25.58 -4.39
N GLY A 266 -9.88 -24.37 -3.83
CA GLY A 266 -11.13 -23.76 -3.34
C GLY A 266 -11.45 -24.06 -1.88
N ASN A 267 -10.54 -24.66 -1.10
CA ASN A 267 -10.75 -24.89 0.32
C ASN A 267 -10.44 -23.63 1.13
N PRO A 268 -11.22 -23.35 2.20
CA PRO A 268 -10.94 -22.23 3.10
C PRO A 268 -9.56 -22.33 3.75
N VAL A 269 -8.86 -21.19 3.87
CA VAL A 269 -7.54 -21.14 4.50
C VAL A 269 -7.48 -20.03 5.54
N THR A 270 -6.69 -20.29 6.57
CA THR A 270 -6.36 -19.39 7.65
C THR A 270 -4.93 -18.92 7.48
N LEU A 271 -4.68 -17.62 7.63
CA LEU A 271 -3.39 -17.00 7.43
C LEU A 271 -3.01 -16.15 8.63
N LYS A 272 -1.87 -16.45 9.26
CA LYS A 272 -1.29 -15.62 10.30
C LYS A 272 -0.42 -14.52 9.69
N VAL A 273 -0.47 -13.31 10.23
CA VAL A 273 0.29 -12.15 9.73
C VAL A 273 1.79 -12.46 9.64
N SER A 274 2.38 -13.05 10.69
CA SER A 274 3.81 -13.41 10.69
C SER A 274 4.22 -14.39 9.60
N ASP A 275 3.30 -15.23 9.10
CA ASP A 275 3.62 -16.20 8.06
C ASP A 275 3.84 -15.51 6.70
N THR A 276 3.26 -14.33 6.52
CA THR A 276 3.39 -13.54 5.28
C THR A 276 4.78 -12.94 5.08
N PHE A 277 5.56 -12.76 6.16
CA PHE A 277 6.86 -12.08 6.09
C PHE A 277 7.86 -12.76 5.16
N LEU A 278 7.75 -14.06 5.04
CA LEU A 278 8.67 -14.87 4.25
C LEU A 278 8.23 -15.08 2.80
N TYR A 279 7.02 -14.64 2.44
CA TYR A 279 6.49 -14.82 1.07
C TYR A 279 7.41 -14.24 0.00
N PRO A 280 7.86 -12.95 0.08
CA PRO A 280 8.73 -12.37 -0.93
C PRO A 280 10.15 -12.97 -0.95
N ILE A 281 10.52 -13.73 0.08
CA ILE A 281 11.83 -14.39 0.16
C ILE A 281 11.79 -15.77 -0.50
N PHE A 282 10.71 -16.55 -0.29
CA PHE A 282 10.65 -17.95 -0.67
C PHE A 282 9.68 -18.28 -1.81
N LEU A 283 8.64 -17.46 -2.03
CA LEU A 283 7.53 -17.83 -2.93
C LEU A 283 7.57 -17.07 -4.26
N TYR A 284 8.02 -15.83 -4.27
CA TYR A 284 8.17 -15.00 -5.46
C TYR A 284 9.28 -13.97 -5.27
N ARG A 285 9.65 -13.32 -6.35
CA ARG A 285 10.45 -12.09 -6.32
C ARG A 285 9.91 -11.09 -7.34
N PHE A 286 10.22 -9.84 -7.18
CA PHE A 286 9.93 -8.84 -8.18
C PHE A 286 11.09 -8.69 -9.16
N GLU A 287 10.78 -8.47 -10.45
CA GLU A 287 11.65 -7.68 -11.30
C GLU A 287 11.79 -6.30 -10.64
N GLU A 288 12.90 -5.63 -10.81
CA GLU A 288 13.21 -4.39 -10.08
C GLU A 288 12.12 -3.33 -10.24
N CYS A 289 11.35 -3.06 -9.16
CA CYS A 289 10.28 -2.06 -9.18
C CYS A 289 10.81 -0.63 -8.95
N PHE A 290 11.82 -0.50 -8.12
CA PHE A 290 12.45 0.78 -7.78
C PHE A 290 13.94 0.56 -7.66
N PRO A 291 14.76 1.10 -8.62
CA PRO A 291 16.19 0.98 -8.53
C PRO A 291 16.71 1.74 -7.31
N VAL A 292 17.40 1.05 -6.44
CA VAL A 292 18.06 1.65 -5.27
C VAL A 292 19.56 1.63 -5.51
N ARG A 293 20.14 2.81 -5.69
CA ARG A 293 21.60 2.92 -5.88
C ARG A 293 22.33 2.66 -4.57
N GLY A 294 23.36 1.81 -4.63
CA GLY A 294 24.34 1.66 -3.54
C GLY A 294 23.96 0.70 -2.42
N LEU A 295 22.89 -0.08 -2.53
CA LEU A 295 22.58 -1.11 -1.56
C LEU A 295 23.37 -2.40 -1.86
N ARG A 296 23.95 -2.98 -0.81
CA ARG A 296 24.53 -4.31 -0.84
C ARG A 296 23.42 -5.34 -1.01
N GLU A 297 23.56 -6.26 -1.97
CA GLU A 297 22.70 -7.45 -2.03
C GLU A 297 22.88 -8.27 -0.75
N ARG A 298 21.75 -8.56 -0.09
CA ARG A 298 21.71 -9.42 1.08
C ARG A 298 21.48 -10.86 0.66
N SER A 299 22.10 -11.78 1.39
CA SER A 299 21.78 -13.21 1.26
C SER A 299 20.33 -13.47 1.72
N SER A 300 19.74 -14.56 1.23
CA SER A 300 18.40 -14.97 1.64
C SER A 300 18.30 -15.20 3.16
N ALA A 301 19.37 -15.67 3.80
CA ALA A 301 19.41 -15.87 5.24
C ALA A 301 19.37 -14.53 6.01
N GLU A 302 20.13 -13.53 5.56
CA GLU A 302 20.10 -12.18 6.13
C GLU A 302 18.72 -11.52 5.97
N LEU A 303 18.06 -11.73 4.82
CA LEU A 303 16.70 -11.22 4.57
C LEU A 303 15.66 -11.93 5.43
N GLU A 304 15.81 -13.24 5.63
CA GLU A 304 14.92 -14.04 6.49
C GLU A 304 15.02 -13.60 7.95
N GLU A 305 16.25 -13.44 8.46
CA GLU A 305 16.48 -12.94 9.82
C GLU A 305 15.90 -11.55 10.01
N PHE A 306 16.16 -10.64 9.06
CA PHE A 306 15.63 -9.29 9.10
C PHE A 306 14.09 -9.26 9.06
N ALA A 307 13.45 -10.03 8.18
CA ALA A 307 12.00 -10.08 8.04
C ALA A 307 11.31 -10.58 9.32
N LYS A 308 11.94 -11.51 10.06
CA LYS A 308 11.43 -12.08 11.32
C LYS A 308 11.65 -11.16 12.51
N ARG A 309 12.70 -10.33 12.49
CA ARG A 309 13.11 -9.53 13.65
C ARG A 309 12.09 -8.45 14.00
N GLY A 310 11.62 -7.70 13.02
CA GLY A 310 10.75 -6.55 13.24
C GLY A 310 11.35 -5.50 14.19
N ALA A 311 10.56 -4.50 14.55
CA ALA A 311 10.94 -3.48 15.50
C ALA A 311 9.74 -3.08 16.36
N LYS A 312 9.99 -2.63 17.59
CA LYS A 312 8.98 -2.01 18.41
C LYS A 312 8.71 -0.62 17.88
N VAL A 313 7.63 -0.51 17.13
CA VAL A 313 7.23 0.74 16.47
C VAL A 313 6.13 1.39 17.30
N LYS A 314 6.36 2.63 17.71
CA LYS A 314 5.38 3.46 18.39
C LYS A 314 5.32 4.83 17.71
N LEU A 315 4.20 5.49 17.87
CA LEU A 315 4.02 6.87 17.50
C LEU A 315 3.82 7.68 18.78
N ASP A 316 4.94 7.98 19.46
CA ASP A 316 4.94 8.73 20.71
C ASP A 316 5.07 10.22 20.43
N PHE A 317 4.03 10.98 20.74
CA PHE A 317 4.03 12.42 20.60
C PHE A 317 4.62 13.10 21.83
N LEU A 318 5.66 13.88 21.61
CA LEU A 318 6.27 14.75 22.64
C LEU A 318 5.37 15.95 22.95
N ASP A 319 4.70 16.46 21.95
CA ASP A 319 3.67 17.50 22.06
C ASP A 319 2.74 17.45 20.84
N ARG A 320 1.52 17.92 21.04
CA ARG A 320 0.52 18.03 19.97
C ARG A 320 -0.40 19.21 20.20
N VAL A 321 -0.80 19.85 19.11
CA VAL A 321 -1.84 20.88 19.10
C VAL A 321 -2.98 20.39 18.24
N GLU A 322 -4.16 20.41 18.79
CA GLU A 322 -5.40 20.04 18.11
C GLU A 322 -6.22 21.29 17.83
N VAL A 323 -6.65 21.42 16.59
CA VAL A 323 -7.58 22.46 16.17
C VAL A 323 -8.87 21.75 15.75
N GLN A 324 -9.92 22.01 16.52
CA GLN A 324 -11.28 21.53 16.20
C GLN A 324 -12.01 22.64 15.46
N ASP A 325 -12.26 22.42 14.18
CA ASP A 325 -13.01 23.36 13.35
C ASP A 325 -13.53 22.61 12.11
N GLU A 326 -14.79 22.79 11.80
CA GLU A 326 -15.36 22.19 10.59
C GLU A 326 -14.81 22.92 9.36
N LEU A 327 -13.84 22.32 8.71
CA LEU A 327 -13.22 22.83 7.50
C LEU A 327 -13.88 22.21 6.29
N THR A 328 -14.31 23.05 5.36
CA THR A 328 -14.90 22.62 4.09
C THR A 328 -13.92 22.94 2.96
N LEU A 329 -13.55 21.90 2.19
CA LEU A 329 -12.73 22.06 1.01
C LEU A 329 -13.63 22.05 -0.23
N ASP A 330 -13.53 23.12 -1.02
CA ASP A 330 -14.13 23.21 -2.35
C ASP A 330 -13.06 23.06 -3.42
N VAL A 331 -13.42 22.43 -4.53
CA VAL A 331 -12.52 22.29 -5.68
C VAL A 331 -12.10 23.68 -6.20
N GLY A 332 -10.80 23.83 -6.45
CA GLY A 332 -10.23 25.05 -7.03
C GLY A 332 -10.01 26.21 -6.04
N ARG A 333 -10.30 25.99 -4.74
CA ARG A 333 -9.98 26.97 -3.69
C ARG A 333 -9.15 26.33 -2.59
N PRO A 334 -7.91 26.83 -2.33
CA PRO A 334 -7.14 26.33 -1.21
C PRO A 334 -7.84 26.73 0.10
N MET A 335 -7.93 25.79 1.02
CA MET A 335 -8.34 26.06 2.38
C MET A 335 -7.08 26.20 3.22
N THR A 336 -6.95 27.33 3.92
CA THR A 336 -5.79 27.59 4.78
C THR A 336 -6.18 27.52 6.25
N ARG A 337 -5.35 26.83 7.05
CA ARG A 337 -5.48 26.80 8.49
C ARG A 337 -4.14 27.07 9.18
N ALA A 338 -4.11 28.10 10.01
CA ALA A 338 -3.00 28.38 10.90
C ALA A 338 -3.08 27.46 12.14
N ILE A 339 -2.03 26.71 12.41
CA ILE A 339 -1.92 25.84 13.57
C ILE A 339 -0.82 26.37 14.48
N PRO A 340 -1.16 26.88 15.69
CA PRO A 340 -0.16 27.42 16.62
C PRO A 340 0.72 26.29 17.16
N MET A 341 1.99 26.60 17.41
CA MET A 341 2.93 25.68 18.06
C MET A 341 3.80 26.40 19.08
N LYS A 342 4.21 25.68 20.14
CA LYS A 342 5.20 26.20 21.07
C LYS A 342 6.56 26.31 20.35
N ALA A 343 7.13 27.52 20.37
CA ALA A 343 8.36 27.84 19.61
C ALA A 343 9.55 26.92 19.93
N ASP A 344 9.69 26.47 21.18
CA ASP A 344 10.78 25.60 21.60
C ASP A 344 10.66 24.19 21.03
N LEU A 345 9.45 23.64 21.02
CA LEU A 345 9.16 22.31 20.48
C LEU A 345 9.23 22.31 18.96
N PHE A 346 8.73 23.38 18.34
CA PHE A 346 8.88 23.55 16.90
C PHE A 346 10.36 23.64 16.48
N ARG A 347 11.19 24.36 17.25
CA ARG A 347 12.64 24.38 17.03
C ARG A 347 13.27 23.00 17.16
N SER A 348 12.86 22.19 18.14
CA SER A 348 13.40 20.84 18.34
C SER A 348 13.07 19.88 17.20
N ALA A 349 11.90 19.99 16.59
CA ALA A 349 11.52 19.21 15.41
C ALA A 349 12.33 19.57 14.16
N LEU A 350 12.90 20.77 14.12
CA LEU A 350 13.61 21.31 12.97
C LEU A 350 15.13 21.11 13.02
N THR A 351 15.68 20.65 14.13
CA THR A 351 17.12 20.36 14.22
C THR A 351 17.39 18.98 13.70
N THR A 352 18.33 18.85 12.77
CA THR A 352 18.74 17.55 12.19
C THR A 352 19.37 16.60 13.22
N GLU A 353 19.86 17.12 14.35
CA GLU A 353 20.44 16.34 15.45
C GLU A 353 19.40 15.58 16.27
N GLN A 354 18.16 16.08 16.32
CA GLN A 354 17.04 15.38 16.95
C GLN A 354 16.14 14.87 15.83
N ALA A 355 16.16 13.61 15.54
CA ALA A 355 15.34 12.99 14.49
C ALA A 355 13.82 13.07 14.77
N ASN A 356 13.37 14.09 15.51
CA ASN A 356 11.96 14.38 15.78
C ASN A 356 11.23 14.69 14.48
N ARG A 357 9.97 14.35 14.42
CA ARG A 357 9.15 14.50 13.22
C ARG A 357 7.96 15.39 13.49
N LEU A 358 7.58 16.16 12.51
CA LEU A 358 6.39 17.01 12.53
C LEU A 358 5.29 16.35 11.69
N LEU A 359 4.28 15.86 12.34
CA LEU A 359 3.22 15.07 11.71
C LEU A 359 1.90 15.82 11.76
N LEU A 360 1.24 15.95 10.62
CA LEU A 360 -0.12 16.44 10.52
C LEU A 360 -1.07 15.23 10.44
N THR A 361 -2.01 15.13 11.37
CA THR A 361 -3.12 14.18 11.30
C THR A 361 -4.41 14.94 10.98
N LEU A 362 -5.07 14.54 9.91
CA LEU A 362 -6.40 14.99 9.56
C LEU A 362 -7.39 13.97 10.13
N GLY A 363 -8.16 14.38 11.13
CA GLY A 363 -9.12 13.52 11.83
C GLY A 363 -10.55 13.82 11.43
N THR A 364 -11.41 12.78 11.49
CA THR A 364 -12.82 12.92 11.15
C THR A 364 -13.03 13.52 9.75
N VAL A 365 -12.28 12.98 8.78
CA VAL A 365 -12.43 13.38 7.38
C VAL A 365 -13.64 12.65 6.79
N LYS A 366 -14.61 13.42 6.31
CA LYS A 366 -15.76 12.89 5.56
C LYS A 366 -15.49 13.05 4.07
N PRO A 367 -15.33 11.94 3.33
CA PRO A 367 -15.11 11.98 1.90
C PRO A 367 -16.35 12.56 1.18
N PRO A 368 -16.18 13.08 -0.04
CA PRO A 368 -17.31 13.46 -0.87
C PRO A 368 -18.10 12.22 -1.31
N VAL A 369 -19.41 12.41 -1.57
CA VAL A 369 -20.33 11.35 -2.05
C VAL A 369 -19.81 10.65 -3.33
N GLN A 370 -19.06 11.36 -4.17
CA GLN A 370 -18.34 10.83 -5.32
C GLN A 370 -16.86 11.16 -5.15
N SER A 371 -16.02 10.14 -5.06
CA SER A 371 -14.56 10.28 -4.90
C SER A 371 -13.88 10.68 -6.22
N ASP A 372 -14.32 11.80 -6.81
CA ASP A 372 -13.76 12.34 -8.07
C ASP A 372 -12.57 13.29 -7.84
N ILE A 373 -12.12 13.39 -6.60
CA ILE A 373 -11.03 14.26 -6.18
C ILE A 373 -10.07 13.55 -5.24
N PHE A 374 -8.87 14.11 -5.12
CA PHE A 374 -7.93 13.84 -4.03
C PHE A 374 -7.47 15.17 -3.42
N VAL A 375 -6.79 15.13 -2.30
CA VAL A 375 -6.37 16.33 -1.57
C VAL A 375 -4.85 16.42 -1.55
N ARG A 376 -4.32 17.60 -1.87
CA ARG A 376 -2.91 17.96 -1.74
C ARG A 376 -2.70 18.84 -0.50
N VAL A 377 -1.58 18.64 0.16
CA VAL A 377 -1.21 19.34 1.39
C VAL A 377 0.03 20.19 1.14
N PHE A 378 -0.05 21.46 1.48
CA PHE A 378 1.05 22.42 1.39
C PHE A 378 1.28 23.08 2.73
N VAL A 379 2.45 23.67 2.91
CA VAL A 379 2.86 24.39 4.11
C VAL A 379 3.26 25.83 3.72
N ASN A 380 2.64 26.83 4.35
CA ASN A 380 2.92 28.26 4.13
C ASN A 380 2.83 28.71 2.65
N MET A 381 1.81 28.22 1.93
CA MET A 381 1.56 28.55 0.52
C MET A 381 0.07 28.93 0.31
N PRO A 382 -0.37 30.10 0.71
CA PRO A 382 -1.79 30.51 0.66
C PRO A 382 -2.36 30.59 -0.76
N ASP A 383 -1.52 30.68 -1.77
CA ASP A 383 -1.84 30.72 -3.20
C ASP A 383 -1.65 29.35 -3.91
N ALA A 384 -1.53 28.25 -3.16
CA ALA A 384 -1.45 26.91 -3.72
C ALA A 384 -2.67 26.58 -4.60
N THR A 385 -2.44 25.96 -5.75
CA THR A 385 -3.49 25.57 -6.70
C THR A 385 -3.38 24.08 -7.07
N PRO A 386 -4.37 23.48 -7.74
CA PRO A 386 -4.26 22.13 -8.29
C PRO A 386 -3.06 21.94 -9.22
N GLU A 387 -2.61 22.99 -9.89
CA GLU A 387 -1.51 22.99 -10.87
C GLU A 387 -0.13 23.25 -10.21
N THR A 388 -0.08 23.64 -8.94
CA THR A 388 1.20 23.84 -8.24
C THR A 388 2.08 22.60 -8.39
N PRO A 389 3.35 22.71 -8.82
CA PRO A 389 4.23 21.58 -9.04
C PRO A 389 4.47 20.75 -7.76
N VAL A 390 4.75 19.46 -7.90
CA VAL A 390 5.06 18.55 -6.76
C VAL A 390 6.48 18.69 -6.24
N ASP A 391 7.35 19.30 -7.03
CA ASP A 391 8.72 19.68 -6.64
C ASP A 391 8.77 21.08 -6.01
N ASP A 392 7.61 21.74 -5.85
CA ASP A 392 7.53 22.94 -5.06
C ASP A 392 7.93 22.66 -3.61
N PRO A 393 8.83 23.45 -3.02
CA PRO A 393 9.33 23.23 -1.65
C PRO A 393 8.26 23.29 -0.56
N HIS A 394 7.08 23.84 -0.85
CA HIS A 394 5.95 23.91 0.06
C HIS A 394 5.04 22.67 0.02
N TYR A 395 5.20 21.82 -0.98
CA TYR A 395 4.42 20.57 -1.08
C TYR A 395 4.84 19.57 0.00
N ALA A 396 3.88 19.10 0.80
CA ALA A 396 4.13 18.17 1.89
C ALA A 396 3.59 16.76 1.64
N GLY A 397 2.61 16.60 0.76
CA GLY A 397 2.03 15.30 0.47
C GLY A 397 0.63 15.39 -0.11
N SER A 398 0.00 14.23 -0.27
CA SER A 398 -1.39 14.13 -0.72
C SER A 398 -2.09 12.92 -0.09
N PHE A 399 -3.40 12.89 -0.15
CA PHE A 399 -4.21 11.74 0.19
C PHE A 399 -5.47 11.67 -0.68
N ALA A 400 -5.97 10.47 -0.89
CA ALA A 400 -7.18 10.19 -1.65
C ALA A 400 -8.13 9.30 -0.84
N PHE A 401 -9.33 9.17 -1.34
CA PHE A 401 -10.39 8.41 -0.69
C PHE A 401 -10.59 7.10 -1.44
N PHE A 402 -10.75 6.03 -0.69
CA PHE A 402 -11.22 4.75 -1.21
C PHE A 402 -12.55 4.46 -0.53
N GLU A 403 -13.60 4.39 -1.31
CA GLU A 403 -14.92 3.87 -0.94
C GLU A 403 -16.07 4.59 -1.62
N SER A 404 -17.19 3.87 -1.76
CA SER A 404 -18.48 4.42 -2.13
C SER A 404 -19.48 4.33 -0.96
N ASP A 405 -20.44 5.22 -0.95
CA ASP A 405 -21.52 5.39 0.03
C ASP A 405 -22.47 4.19 0.20
N HIS A 406 -22.20 3.04 -0.39
CA HIS A 406 -23.19 1.97 -0.47
C HIS A 406 -23.08 0.90 0.61
N ASP A 407 -22.20 1.05 1.59
CA ASP A 407 -22.04 0.00 2.59
C ASP A 407 -22.16 0.49 4.04
N GLU A 408 -23.41 0.63 4.49
CA GLU A 408 -23.75 0.87 5.90
C GLU A 408 -23.17 -0.18 6.88
N LYS A 409 -22.58 -1.27 6.34
CA LYS A 409 -22.01 -2.37 7.14
C LYS A 409 -20.56 -2.17 7.56
N HIS A 410 -19.84 -1.18 6.99
CA HIS A 410 -18.37 -1.09 7.13
C HIS A 410 -17.87 -0.03 8.13
N GLY A 411 -18.70 0.44 9.05
CA GLY A 411 -18.28 1.31 10.15
C GLY A 411 -18.31 2.80 9.79
N SER A 412 -17.99 3.66 10.76
CA SER A 412 -18.17 5.10 10.66
C SER A 412 -17.52 5.69 9.41
N GLU A 413 -18.24 6.58 8.74
CA GLU A 413 -17.83 7.40 7.59
C GLU A 413 -16.57 8.26 7.84
N GLN A 414 -15.98 8.19 9.02
CA GLN A 414 -14.89 9.04 9.45
C GLN A 414 -13.53 8.38 9.14
N ARG A 415 -12.73 9.08 8.35
CA ARG A 415 -11.36 8.68 8.00
C ARG A 415 -10.35 9.55 8.74
N GLN A 416 -9.16 9.00 8.93
CA GLN A 416 -8.03 9.75 9.45
C GLN A 416 -6.84 9.56 8.52
N PHE A 417 -6.16 10.65 8.18
CA PHE A 417 -4.97 10.61 7.32
C PHE A 417 -3.79 11.22 8.06
N ILE A 418 -2.59 10.74 7.76
CA ILE A 418 -1.34 11.29 8.30
C ILE A 418 -0.47 11.81 7.16
N VAL A 419 0.11 12.99 7.35
CA VAL A 419 1.07 13.61 6.44
C VAL A 419 2.29 14.07 7.23
N ASP A 420 3.46 13.67 6.78
CA ASP A 420 4.71 14.11 7.38
C ASP A 420 5.14 15.47 6.80
N LEU A 421 5.18 16.48 7.63
CA LEU A 421 5.59 17.83 7.27
C LEU A 421 7.08 18.09 7.52
N THR A 422 7.81 17.13 8.08
CA THR A 422 9.16 17.34 8.62
C THR A 422 10.12 17.90 7.59
N GLU A 423 10.26 17.22 6.45
CA GLU A 423 11.22 17.64 5.42
C GLU A 423 10.80 18.97 4.75
N THR A 424 9.50 19.15 4.50
CA THR A 424 8.97 20.41 3.95
C THR A 424 9.32 21.60 4.87
N VAL A 425 9.07 21.47 6.15
CA VAL A 425 9.34 22.54 7.12
C VAL A 425 10.85 22.76 7.29
N ARG A 426 11.66 21.70 7.33
CA ARG A 426 13.13 21.81 7.36
C ARG A 426 13.66 22.54 6.14
N HIS A 427 13.11 22.25 4.96
CA HIS A 427 13.53 22.89 3.70
C HIS A 427 13.15 24.39 3.64
N LEU A 428 11.99 24.75 4.16
CA LEU A 428 11.49 26.12 4.16
C LEU A 428 12.15 27.03 5.20
N ARG A 429 12.62 26.47 6.33
CA ARG A 429 13.21 27.21 7.43
C ARG A 429 14.41 28.10 7.02
N PRO A 430 15.42 27.61 6.29
CA PRO A 430 16.55 28.45 5.86
C PRO A 430 16.13 29.62 4.97
N LYS A 431 14.99 29.51 4.29
CA LYS A 431 14.41 30.55 3.43
C LYS A 431 13.64 31.61 4.23
N GLY A 432 13.61 31.51 5.55
CA GLY A 432 12.99 32.49 6.44
C GLY A 432 11.50 32.32 6.69
N ALA A 433 10.89 31.23 6.21
CA ALA A 433 9.44 30.99 6.29
C ALA A 433 8.89 30.90 7.73
N PHE A 434 9.75 30.69 8.74
CA PHE A 434 9.34 30.51 10.16
C PHE A 434 10.18 31.34 11.13
N ARG A 435 10.78 32.45 10.68
CA ARG A 435 11.75 33.24 11.52
C ARG A 435 11.17 33.76 12.81
N ASP A 436 9.90 34.16 12.79
CA ASP A 436 9.24 34.83 13.92
C ASP A 436 7.87 34.23 14.25
N SER A 437 7.50 33.11 13.63
CA SER A 437 6.18 32.52 13.82
C SER A 437 6.22 31.29 14.73
N SER A 438 5.28 31.25 15.66
CA SER A 438 4.92 30.07 16.45
C SER A 438 3.74 29.31 15.83
N GLN A 439 3.60 29.36 14.51
CA GLN A 439 2.52 28.68 13.79
C GLN A 439 3.00 28.10 12.47
N VAL A 440 2.28 27.09 12.02
CA VAL A 440 2.40 26.47 10.70
C VAL A 440 1.08 26.68 9.96
N ASP A 441 1.12 27.32 8.81
CA ASP A 441 -0.05 27.47 7.95
C ASP A 441 -0.12 26.25 7.03
N VAL A 442 -1.17 25.46 7.19
CA VAL A 442 -1.44 24.30 6.34
C VAL A 442 -2.48 24.67 5.30
N GLN A 443 -2.19 24.41 4.04
CA GLN A 443 -3.13 24.55 2.94
C GLN A 443 -3.55 23.16 2.44
N LEU A 444 -4.86 22.97 2.31
CA LEU A 444 -5.46 21.80 1.70
C LEU A 444 -6.08 22.20 0.35
N VAL A 445 -5.72 21.51 -0.70
CA VAL A 445 -6.19 21.79 -2.07
C VAL A 445 -6.87 20.56 -2.63
N ALA A 446 -8.18 20.65 -2.90
CA ALA A 446 -8.93 19.59 -3.56
C ALA A 446 -8.64 19.61 -5.07
N VAL A 447 -8.19 18.48 -5.60
CA VAL A 447 -7.74 18.32 -6.98
C VAL A 447 -8.60 17.27 -7.68
N PRO A 448 -9.22 17.57 -8.82
CA PRO A 448 -9.96 16.60 -9.60
C PRO A 448 -9.07 15.49 -10.15
N PHE A 449 -9.61 14.27 -10.27
CA PHE A 449 -8.97 13.26 -11.11
C PHE A 449 -8.97 13.69 -12.57
N PRO A 450 -7.98 13.24 -13.38
CA PRO A 450 -7.93 13.53 -14.80
C PRO A 450 -9.24 13.12 -15.51
N ASP A 451 -9.62 13.90 -16.50
CA ASP A 451 -10.80 13.68 -17.33
C ASP A 451 -12.14 13.67 -16.56
N ARG A 452 -12.19 14.27 -15.39
CA ARG A 452 -13.40 14.42 -14.59
C ARG A 452 -13.72 15.89 -14.34
N GLU A 453 -14.99 16.23 -14.50
CA GLU A 453 -15.54 17.50 -14.02
C GLU A 453 -16.13 17.23 -12.64
N PRO A 454 -15.53 17.74 -11.56
CA PRO A 454 -16.05 17.52 -10.22
C PRO A 454 -17.38 18.26 -10.07
N LYS A 455 -18.45 17.52 -9.92
CA LYS A 455 -19.67 18.08 -9.39
C LYS A 455 -19.39 18.46 -7.95
N ALA A 456 -19.44 19.74 -7.61
CA ALA A 456 -19.26 20.35 -6.28
C ALA A 456 -18.89 19.32 -5.16
N ALA A 457 -17.66 18.78 -5.22
CA ALA A 457 -17.22 17.80 -4.25
C ALA A 457 -16.75 18.56 -3.00
N THR A 458 -17.46 18.34 -1.91
CA THR A 458 -17.12 18.93 -0.61
C THR A 458 -16.47 17.89 0.28
N VAL A 459 -15.24 18.15 0.71
CA VAL A 459 -14.57 17.37 1.76
C VAL A 459 -14.70 18.12 3.08
N ARG A 460 -15.14 17.44 4.11
CA ARG A 460 -15.21 18.02 5.46
C ARG A 460 -14.10 17.43 6.32
N VAL A 461 -13.37 18.29 7.01
CA VAL A 461 -12.34 17.92 7.98
C VAL A 461 -12.71 18.59 9.30
N GLU A 462 -13.03 17.77 10.32
CA GLU A 462 -13.49 18.31 11.60
C GLU A 462 -12.34 18.54 12.59
N ARG A 463 -11.17 17.94 12.34
CA ARG A 463 -10.04 18.02 13.25
C ARG A 463 -8.70 17.99 12.51
N LEU A 464 -7.83 18.94 12.84
CA LEU A 464 -6.42 18.92 12.48
C LEU A 464 -5.58 18.79 13.75
N THR A 465 -4.67 17.83 13.78
CA THR A 465 -3.71 17.66 14.86
C THR A 465 -2.30 17.77 14.30
N LEU A 466 -1.55 18.75 14.76
CA LEU A 466 -0.12 18.89 14.46
C LEU A 466 0.67 18.41 15.67
N GLY A 467 1.48 17.39 15.50
CA GLY A 467 2.22 16.75 16.58
C GLY A 467 3.70 16.60 16.28
N ILE A 468 4.51 16.68 17.32
CA ILE A 468 5.93 16.36 17.28
C ILE A 468 6.09 14.94 17.80
N SER A 469 6.47 14.04 16.94
CA SER A 469 6.77 12.64 17.29
C SER A 469 8.24 12.51 17.66
N ALA A 470 8.52 11.71 18.71
CA ALA A 470 9.86 11.26 19.03
C ALA A 470 10.49 10.47 17.87
N PRO A 471 11.83 10.38 17.81
CA PRO A 471 12.51 9.52 16.86
C PRO A 471 12.06 8.07 16.99
N LEU A 472 12.05 7.34 15.87
CA LEU A 472 11.82 5.90 15.88
C LEU A 472 12.94 5.22 16.70
N GLN A 473 12.57 4.56 17.79
CA GLN A 473 13.50 3.74 18.56
C GLN A 473 13.45 2.32 17.98
N LEU A 474 14.54 1.91 17.37
CA LEU A 474 14.77 0.51 16.96
C LEU A 474 15.40 -0.20 18.15
N GLU A 475 14.63 -1.01 18.89
CA GLU A 475 15.15 -1.88 19.96
C GLU A 475 15.67 -3.19 19.39
#